data_679cf5e1a5dede5f20f292177a6d4f4a
#
_entry.id   679cf5e1a5dede5f20f292177a6d4f4a
#
_cell.length_a   1.000
_cell.length_b   1.000
_cell.length_c   1.000
_cell.angle_alpha   90.00
_cell.angle_beta   90.00
_cell.angle_gamma   90.00
#
_symmetry.space_group_name_H-M   'P 1'
#
loop_
_entity.id
_entity.type
_entity.pdbx_description
1 polymer ?
#
loop_
_entity_poly.entity_id
_entity_poly.type
_entity_poly.pdbx_seq_one_letter_code
_entity_poly.pdbx_strand_id
1 'polypeptide(L)'
;LLVFAVVWPSLRPVAEIVAVDPGTPPNANDNSMGDPNAPIKIEEFSDFQCPFCERFHQETEPLLRQYYIDTGKVQFVYRSMGNWVSQNIGGARTESQDSALAAYCAGDQNKFWEMHAHLFANTLGEDAGSYTDKRVKSIAETTGLDMGEFNSCYDSGKFEDRVQQDFKDGQAAKINGTPGF
;
A
#
# COMPACT_ATOMS: atom_id res chain seq x y z
N LEU A 1 6.31 -16.79 -36.56
CA LEU A 1 5.56 -15.56 -36.25
C LEU A 1 4.74 -15.65 -34.94
N LEU A 2 4.26 -16.85 -34.52
CA LEU A 2 3.50 -17.03 -33.28
C LEU A 2 4.35 -16.93 -31.99
N VAL A 3 5.63 -17.23 -32.04
CA VAL A 3 6.55 -17.17 -30.87
C VAL A 3 6.82 -15.71 -30.46
N PHE A 4 6.84 -14.76 -31.41
CA PHE A 4 7.06 -13.35 -31.11
C PHE A 4 5.90 -12.68 -30.36
N ALA A 5 4.67 -13.14 -30.53
CA ALA A 5 3.50 -12.53 -29.89
C ALA A 5 3.40 -12.86 -28.38
N VAL A 6 3.96 -13.99 -27.95
CA VAL A 6 3.92 -14.41 -26.53
C VAL A 6 5.03 -13.78 -25.71
N VAL A 7 6.18 -13.47 -26.33
CA VAL A 7 7.35 -12.88 -25.64
C VAL A 7 7.28 -11.34 -25.56
N TRP A 8 6.55 -10.70 -26.49
CA TRP A 8 6.49 -9.24 -26.61
C TRP A 8 5.97 -8.50 -25.35
N PRO A 9 4.90 -8.95 -24.66
CA PRO A 9 4.44 -8.27 -23.44
C PRO A 9 5.44 -8.33 -22.29
N SER A 10 6.20 -9.44 -22.17
CA SER A 10 7.18 -9.62 -21.09
C SER A 10 8.46 -8.78 -21.28
N LEU A 11 8.70 -8.26 -22.48
CA LEU A 11 9.84 -7.41 -22.79
C LEU A 11 9.54 -5.90 -22.70
N ARG A 12 8.28 -5.51 -22.44
CA ARG A 12 7.96 -4.08 -22.26
C ARG A 12 8.66 -3.56 -21.01
N PRO A 13 9.36 -2.42 -21.10
CA PRO A 13 9.96 -1.80 -19.93
C PRO A 13 8.85 -1.43 -18.93
N VAL A 14 9.17 -1.54 -17.65
CA VAL A 14 8.32 -0.98 -16.58
C VAL A 14 8.32 0.53 -16.75
N ALA A 15 7.16 1.18 -16.58
CA ALA A 15 7.13 2.64 -16.50
C ALA A 15 8.06 3.09 -15.36
N GLU A 16 8.74 4.21 -15.57
CA GLU A 16 9.69 4.76 -14.61
C GLU A 16 9.09 4.79 -13.19
N ILE A 17 9.89 4.37 -12.21
CA ILE A 17 9.50 4.37 -10.81
C ILE A 17 10.07 5.62 -10.16
N VAL A 18 9.20 6.42 -9.58
CA VAL A 18 9.55 7.63 -8.82
C VAL A 18 10.00 7.21 -7.43
N ALA A 19 11.22 7.60 -7.06
CA ALA A 19 11.71 7.45 -5.71
C ALA A 19 11.26 8.64 -4.85
N VAL A 20 10.79 8.35 -3.63
CA VAL A 20 10.38 9.36 -2.65
C VAL A 20 11.05 9.08 -1.30
N ASP A 21 11.28 10.14 -0.54
CA ASP A 21 11.74 10.04 0.85
C ASP A 21 10.62 10.53 1.78
N PRO A 22 9.83 9.63 2.39
CA PRO A 22 8.76 10.01 3.31
C PRO A 22 9.29 10.44 4.68
N GLY A 23 10.59 10.36 4.91
CA GLY A 23 11.18 10.42 6.24
C GLY A 23 10.70 9.25 7.12
N THR A 24 11.29 9.06 8.27
CA THR A 24 10.89 8.00 9.20
C THR A 24 9.77 8.50 10.11
N PRO A 25 8.59 7.86 10.11
CA PRO A 25 7.53 8.22 11.06
C PRO A 25 7.95 7.87 12.50
N PRO A 26 7.45 8.63 13.51
CA PRO A 26 7.76 8.34 14.89
C PRO A 26 7.15 7.01 15.32
N ASN A 27 7.94 6.20 16.04
CA ASN A 27 7.54 4.88 16.55
C ASN A 27 6.87 4.00 15.48
N ALA A 28 7.37 4.08 14.26
CA ALA A 28 6.89 3.22 13.17
C ALA A 28 7.08 1.74 13.55
N ASN A 29 5.99 0.99 13.48
CA ASN A 29 5.98 -0.43 13.77
C ASN A 29 4.98 -1.11 12.84
N ASP A 30 5.48 -1.83 11.84
CA ASP A 30 4.67 -2.41 10.78
C ASP A 30 3.74 -1.32 10.16
N ASN A 31 2.44 -1.55 10.09
CA ASN A 31 1.43 -0.62 9.55
C ASN A 31 0.96 0.47 10.53
N SER A 32 1.65 0.68 11.64
CA SER A 32 1.31 1.73 12.61
C SER A 32 2.43 2.73 12.80
N MET A 33 2.07 3.97 13.15
CA MET A 33 2.99 5.03 13.54
C MET A 33 2.42 5.85 14.70
N GLY A 34 3.30 6.51 15.45
CA GLY A 34 2.94 7.27 16.66
C GLY A 34 3.04 6.46 17.94
N ASP A 35 2.75 7.12 19.07
CA ASP A 35 2.84 6.50 20.39
C ASP A 35 1.78 5.37 20.53
N PRO A 36 2.18 4.12 20.82
CA PRO A 36 1.22 3.04 21.04
C PRO A 36 0.30 3.27 22.25
N ASN A 37 0.67 4.18 23.16
CA ASN A 37 -0.14 4.57 24.31
C ASN A 37 -0.89 5.90 24.09
N ALA A 38 -0.93 6.43 22.87
CA ALA A 38 -1.66 7.65 22.56
C ALA A 38 -3.14 7.53 22.96
N PRO A 39 -3.74 8.63 23.48
CA PRO A 39 -5.14 8.59 23.91
C PRO A 39 -6.16 8.36 22.79
N ILE A 40 -5.74 8.59 21.55
CA ILE A 40 -6.58 8.41 20.36
C ILE A 40 -5.87 7.45 19.40
N LYS A 41 -6.61 6.43 18.95
CA LYS A 41 -6.20 5.57 17.84
C LYS A 41 -7.06 5.89 16.61
N ILE A 42 -6.42 6.17 15.49
CA ILE A 42 -7.10 6.32 14.19
C ILE A 42 -6.69 5.13 13.33
N GLU A 43 -7.67 4.40 12.83
CA GLU A 43 -7.48 3.34 11.84
C GLU A 43 -8.02 3.84 10.50
N GLU A 44 -7.14 3.98 9.51
CA GLU A 44 -7.50 4.29 8.13
C GLU A 44 -7.73 3.00 7.36
N PHE A 45 -8.92 2.84 6.80
CA PHE A 45 -9.22 1.79 5.84
C PHE A 45 -9.04 2.34 4.43
N SER A 46 -8.02 1.86 3.74
CA SER A 46 -7.48 2.48 2.54
C SER A 46 -7.24 1.48 1.41
N ASP A 47 -7.10 2.00 0.19
CA ASP A 47 -6.73 1.23 -1.00
C ASP A 47 -5.74 2.07 -1.82
N PHE A 48 -4.60 1.50 -2.18
CA PHE A 48 -3.54 2.22 -2.91
C PHE A 48 -3.95 2.65 -4.32
N GLN A 49 -4.99 2.06 -4.89
CA GLN A 49 -5.53 2.51 -6.18
C GLN A 49 -6.51 3.68 -6.04
N CYS A 50 -7.01 3.96 -4.83
CA CYS A 50 -8.04 4.97 -4.63
C CYS A 50 -7.47 6.40 -4.72
N PRO A 51 -7.96 7.25 -5.64
CA PRO A 51 -7.45 8.61 -5.78
C PRO A 51 -7.75 9.51 -4.57
N PHE A 52 -8.77 9.18 -3.78
CA PHE A 52 -9.06 9.90 -2.54
C PHE A 52 -8.10 9.49 -1.41
N CYS A 53 -7.64 8.23 -1.38
CA CYS A 53 -6.58 7.77 -0.46
C CYS A 53 -5.24 8.41 -0.82
N GLU A 54 -4.90 8.47 -2.10
CA GLU A 54 -3.71 9.18 -2.57
C GLU A 54 -3.75 10.66 -2.13
N ARG A 55 -4.87 11.35 -2.34
CA ARG A 55 -5.03 12.74 -1.92
C ARG A 55 -4.95 12.91 -0.40
N PHE A 56 -5.54 12.00 0.38
CA PHE A 56 -5.40 12.00 1.84
C PHE A 56 -3.92 11.89 2.25
N HIS A 57 -3.19 10.96 1.67
CA HIS A 57 -1.76 10.77 1.89
C HIS A 57 -0.94 12.03 1.55
N GLN A 58 -1.26 12.71 0.45
CA GLN A 58 -0.52 13.89 0.00
C GLN A 58 -0.85 15.16 0.78
N GLU A 59 -2.10 15.37 1.16
CA GLU A 59 -2.59 16.65 1.68
C GLU A 59 -2.90 16.62 3.17
N THR A 60 -3.43 15.52 3.70
CA THR A 60 -3.97 15.45 5.07
C THR A 60 -3.06 14.70 6.03
N GLU A 61 -2.54 13.54 5.63
CA GLU A 61 -1.67 12.72 6.47
C GLU A 61 -0.44 13.50 6.99
N PRO A 62 0.26 14.34 6.19
CA PRO A 62 1.39 15.11 6.69
C PRO A 62 0.99 16.09 7.81
N LEU A 63 -0.19 16.68 7.73
CA LEU A 63 -0.71 17.57 8.77
C LEU A 63 -1.15 16.79 10.02
N LEU A 64 -1.81 15.65 9.83
CA LEU A 64 -2.15 14.73 10.91
C LEU A 64 -0.89 14.26 11.64
N ARG A 65 0.16 13.90 10.89
CA ARG A 65 1.45 13.54 11.44
C ARG A 65 2.04 14.67 12.27
N GLN A 66 2.19 15.85 11.68
CA GLN A 66 2.82 17.01 12.34
C GLN A 66 2.11 17.46 13.62
N TYR A 67 0.79 17.51 13.62
CA TYR A 67 0.04 18.13 14.72
C TYR A 67 -0.47 17.14 15.77
N TYR A 68 -0.53 15.85 15.44
CA TYR A 68 -1.15 14.87 16.32
C TYR A 68 -0.30 13.63 16.56
N ILE A 69 0.31 13.05 15.53
CA ILE A 69 1.08 11.81 15.67
C ILE A 69 2.45 12.11 16.30
N ASP A 70 3.20 13.09 15.75
CA ASP A 70 4.51 13.50 16.27
C ASP A 70 4.42 14.08 17.69
N THR A 71 3.24 14.55 18.08
CA THR A 71 2.99 15.09 19.43
C THR A 71 2.47 14.06 20.42
N GLY A 72 2.37 12.79 20.04
CA GLY A 72 1.94 11.68 20.91
C GLY A 72 0.45 11.66 21.22
N LYS A 73 -0.38 12.44 20.53
CA LYS A 73 -1.84 12.49 20.74
C LYS A 73 -2.58 11.39 20.00
N VAL A 74 -2.02 10.92 18.91
CA VAL A 74 -2.64 9.93 18.00
C VAL A 74 -1.65 8.82 17.69
N GLN A 75 -2.11 7.59 17.79
CA GLN A 75 -1.56 6.45 17.07
C GLN A 75 -2.34 6.29 15.77
N PHE A 76 -1.64 6.22 14.66
CA PHE A 76 -2.25 6.02 13.34
C PHE A 76 -1.94 4.62 12.82
N VAL A 77 -2.94 3.94 12.28
CA VAL A 77 -2.83 2.57 11.78
C VAL A 77 -3.46 2.48 10.40
N TYR A 78 -2.70 2.03 9.42
CA TYR A 78 -3.21 1.69 8.10
C TYR A 78 -3.89 0.30 8.11
N ARG A 79 -5.05 0.20 7.48
CA ARG A 79 -5.78 -1.06 7.25
C ARG A 79 -6.14 -1.15 5.77
N SER A 80 -5.92 -2.31 5.16
CA SER A 80 -6.28 -2.49 3.75
C SER A 80 -7.78 -2.74 3.58
N MET A 81 -8.38 -2.10 2.57
CA MET A 81 -9.73 -2.48 2.10
C MET A 81 -9.68 -3.61 1.07
N GLY A 82 -8.62 -4.41 1.08
CA GLY A 82 -8.50 -5.59 0.22
C GLY A 82 -8.57 -5.20 -1.25
N ASN A 83 -9.54 -5.74 -1.95
CA ASN A 83 -9.73 -5.52 -3.38
C ASN A 83 -10.83 -4.48 -3.68
N TRP A 84 -10.98 -3.46 -2.83
CA TRP A 84 -12.11 -2.52 -2.86
C TRP A 84 -12.25 -1.81 -4.22
N VAL A 85 -11.19 -1.15 -4.70
CA VAL A 85 -11.25 -0.41 -5.97
C VAL A 85 -11.43 -1.38 -7.12
N SER A 86 -10.61 -2.42 -7.24
CA SER A 86 -10.70 -3.39 -8.34
C SER A 86 -12.07 -4.06 -8.42
N GLN A 87 -12.74 -4.34 -7.30
CA GLN A 87 -14.11 -4.87 -7.30
C GLN A 87 -15.13 -3.84 -7.78
N ASN A 88 -15.03 -2.59 -7.33
CA ASN A 88 -16.02 -1.56 -7.62
C ASN A 88 -15.98 -1.08 -9.08
N ILE A 89 -14.82 -1.09 -9.70
CA ILE A 89 -14.69 -0.74 -11.12
C ILE A 89 -14.88 -1.94 -12.07
N GLY A 90 -15.12 -3.14 -11.50
CA GLY A 90 -15.32 -4.38 -12.27
C GLY A 90 -14.04 -4.87 -12.95
N GLY A 91 -12.89 -4.49 -12.44
CA GLY A 91 -11.60 -4.93 -12.93
C GLY A 91 -11.37 -6.43 -12.69
N ALA A 92 -10.69 -7.07 -13.62
CA ALA A 92 -10.24 -8.46 -13.48
C ALA A 92 -8.89 -8.56 -12.76
N ARG A 93 -8.28 -7.42 -12.43
CA ARG A 93 -6.96 -7.33 -11.81
C ARG A 93 -7.07 -7.29 -10.30
N THR A 94 -5.99 -7.70 -9.66
CA THR A 94 -5.86 -7.76 -8.20
C THR A 94 -4.99 -6.62 -7.65
N GLU A 95 -4.82 -5.53 -8.38
CA GLU A 95 -3.85 -4.46 -8.07
C GLU A 95 -4.03 -3.87 -6.67
N SER A 96 -5.27 -3.74 -6.18
CA SER A 96 -5.53 -3.31 -4.80
C SER A 96 -4.97 -4.30 -3.77
N GLN A 97 -5.19 -5.60 -3.99
CA GLN A 97 -4.69 -6.66 -3.11
C GLN A 97 -3.17 -6.78 -3.22
N ASP A 98 -2.63 -6.74 -4.44
CA ASP A 98 -1.20 -6.88 -4.71
C ASP A 98 -0.40 -5.74 -4.04
N SER A 99 -0.89 -4.49 -4.12
CA SER A 99 -0.26 -3.35 -3.45
C SER A 99 -0.31 -3.45 -1.92
N ALA A 100 -1.44 -3.94 -1.37
CA ALA A 100 -1.56 -4.18 0.06
C ALA A 100 -0.61 -5.28 0.56
N LEU A 101 -0.51 -6.41 -0.17
CA LEU A 101 0.46 -7.47 0.12
C LEU A 101 1.88 -6.93 0.12
N ALA A 102 2.23 -6.12 -0.87
CA ALA A 102 3.56 -5.52 -0.99
C ALA A 102 3.89 -4.62 0.21
N ALA A 103 2.94 -3.78 0.65
CA ALA A 103 3.13 -2.93 1.82
C ALA A 103 3.35 -3.75 3.10
N TYR A 104 2.57 -4.81 3.32
CA TYR A 104 2.74 -5.68 4.48
C TYR A 104 4.04 -6.49 4.42
N CYS A 105 4.46 -6.94 3.24
CA CYS A 105 5.78 -7.60 3.09
C CYS A 105 6.94 -6.65 3.36
N ALA A 106 6.81 -5.37 3.01
CA ALA A 106 7.79 -4.36 3.40
C ALA A 106 7.81 -4.12 4.91
N GLY A 107 6.68 -4.29 5.58
CA GLY A 107 6.56 -4.25 7.05
C GLY A 107 7.42 -5.28 7.77
N ASP A 108 7.59 -6.48 7.21
CA ASP A 108 8.52 -7.50 7.75
C ASP A 108 9.98 -7.01 7.81
N GLN A 109 10.32 -6.03 6.98
CA GLN A 109 11.63 -5.38 6.94
C GLN A 109 11.64 -4.00 7.63
N ASN A 110 10.61 -3.67 8.41
CA ASN A 110 10.39 -2.37 9.05
C ASN A 110 10.34 -1.20 8.05
N LYS A 111 9.86 -1.44 6.83
CA LYS A 111 9.78 -0.46 5.74
C LYS A 111 8.35 -0.30 5.19
N PHE A 112 7.34 -0.56 6.01
CA PHE A 112 5.94 -0.39 5.60
C PHE A 112 5.67 1.03 5.09
N TRP A 113 6.07 2.06 5.83
CA TRP A 113 5.75 3.45 5.53
C TRP A 113 6.54 3.99 4.33
N GLU A 114 7.76 3.52 4.12
CA GLU A 114 8.52 3.81 2.91
C GLU A 114 7.85 3.19 1.68
N MET A 115 7.42 1.94 1.79
CA MET A 115 6.69 1.26 0.70
C MET A 115 5.33 1.91 0.45
N HIS A 116 4.60 2.28 1.50
CA HIS A 116 3.35 3.01 1.44
C HIS A 116 3.48 4.31 0.62
N ALA A 117 4.49 5.12 0.92
CA ALA A 117 4.74 6.36 0.19
C ALA A 117 5.13 6.10 -1.28
N HIS A 118 5.97 5.10 -1.53
CA HIS A 118 6.34 4.73 -2.90
C HIS A 118 5.16 4.19 -3.70
N LEU A 119 4.25 3.42 -3.09
CA LEU A 119 3.05 2.94 -3.77
C LEU A 119 2.17 4.11 -4.23
N PHE A 120 1.84 5.05 -3.35
CA PHE A 120 1.05 6.22 -3.73
C PHE A 120 1.76 7.12 -4.75
N ALA A 121 3.07 7.31 -4.64
CA ALA A 121 3.84 8.11 -5.60
C ALA A 121 3.92 7.49 -7.01
N ASN A 122 3.62 6.21 -7.14
CA ASN A 122 3.75 5.45 -8.38
C ASN A 122 2.43 4.94 -8.95
N THR A 123 1.30 5.46 -8.47
CA THR A 123 0.00 5.15 -9.06
C THR A 123 -0.11 5.70 -10.48
N LEU A 124 -0.77 4.94 -11.34
CA LEU A 124 -1.12 5.32 -12.72
C LEU A 124 -2.64 5.51 -12.88
N GLY A 125 -3.36 5.38 -11.77
CA GLY A 125 -4.82 5.37 -11.72
C GLY A 125 -5.40 3.98 -11.45
N GLU A 126 -6.72 3.95 -11.31
CA GLU A 126 -7.47 2.74 -10.98
C GLU A 126 -7.39 1.70 -12.11
N ASP A 127 -6.98 0.49 -11.79
CA ASP A 127 -6.84 -0.68 -12.68
C ASP A 127 -6.03 -0.37 -13.96
N ALA A 128 -5.08 0.55 -13.85
CA ALA A 128 -4.27 1.07 -14.96
C ALA A 128 -2.91 0.37 -15.12
N GLY A 129 -2.64 -0.66 -14.32
CA GLY A 129 -1.35 -1.36 -14.31
C GLY A 129 -0.35 -0.77 -13.33
N SER A 130 -0.82 0.02 -12.36
CA SER A 130 0.00 0.63 -11.31
C SER A 130 0.79 -0.43 -10.52
N TYR A 131 0.11 -1.54 -10.19
CA TYR A 131 0.62 -2.54 -9.26
C TYR A 131 0.62 -3.95 -9.89
N THR A 132 0.97 -4.03 -11.17
CA THR A 132 1.34 -5.32 -11.76
C THR A 132 2.54 -5.91 -11.04
N ASP A 133 2.67 -7.24 -10.98
CA ASP A 133 3.78 -7.96 -10.30
C ASP A 133 5.15 -7.33 -10.59
N LYS A 134 5.43 -7.07 -11.86
CA LYS A 134 6.71 -6.47 -12.27
C LYS A 134 6.90 -5.05 -11.71
N ARG A 135 5.84 -4.21 -11.68
CA ARG A 135 5.93 -2.86 -11.13
C ARG A 135 6.06 -2.87 -9.61
N VAL A 136 5.28 -3.71 -8.93
CA VAL A 136 5.38 -3.88 -7.47
C VAL A 136 6.81 -4.24 -7.07
N LYS A 137 7.41 -5.22 -7.75
CA LYS A 137 8.82 -5.61 -7.48
C LYS A 137 9.81 -4.48 -7.77
N SER A 138 9.59 -3.69 -8.82
CA SER A 138 10.43 -2.51 -9.10
C SER A 138 10.24 -1.40 -8.06
N ILE A 139 9.03 -1.19 -7.56
CA ILE A 139 8.75 -0.24 -6.46
C ILE A 139 9.46 -0.73 -5.18
N ALA A 140 9.36 -2.01 -4.85
CA ALA A 140 10.02 -2.62 -3.70
C ALA A 140 11.56 -2.47 -3.75
N GLU A 141 12.16 -2.68 -4.92
CA GLU A 141 13.58 -2.45 -5.14
C GLU A 141 13.96 -0.98 -4.93
N THR A 142 13.15 -0.04 -5.47
CA THR A 142 13.34 1.41 -5.27
C THR A 142 13.17 1.83 -3.81
N THR A 143 12.31 1.15 -3.06
CA THR A 143 12.16 1.32 -1.60
C THR A 143 13.39 0.83 -0.83
N GLY A 144 14.30 0.09 -1.48
CA GLY A 144 15.52 -0.43 -0.89
C GLY A 144 15.29 -1.64 0.00
N LEU A 145 14.31 -2.47 -0.32
CA LEU A 145 14.05 -3.73 0.36
C LEU A 145 15.09 -4.80 0.00
N ASP A 146 15.33 -5.75 0.91
CA ASP A 146 15.94 -7.02 0.52
C ASP A 146 14.95 -7.76 -0.40
N MET A 147 15.33 -7.89 -1.66
CA MET A 147 14.46 -8.47 -2.67
C MET A 147 14.30 -10.00 -2.54
N GLY A 148 15.24 -10.68 -1.88
CA GLY A 148 15.10 -12.11 -1.59
C GLY A 148 13.98 -12.37 -0.57
N GLU A 149 14.00 -11.62 0.53
CA GLU A 149 12.97 -11.67 1.57
C GLU A 149 11.63 -11.16 1.02
N PHE A 150 11.63 -10.04 0.30
CA PHE A 150 10.42 -9.46 -0.29
C PHE A 150 9.74 -10.44 -1.25
N ASN A 151 10.46 -10.99 -2.22
CA ASN A 151 9.91 -11.93 -3.20
C ASN A 151 9.38 -13.19 -2.50
N SER A 152 10.08 -13.72 -1.50
CA SER A 152 9.61 -14.87 -0.72
C SER A 152 8.28 -14.59 -0.03
N CYS A 153 8.11 -13.42 0.57
CA CYS A 153 6.87 -12.99 1.22
C CYS A 153 5.75 -12.76 0.20
N TYR A 154 6.03 -11.96 -0.83
CA TYR A 154 5.05 -11.51 -1.81
C TYR A 154 4.55 -12.66 -2.69
N ASP A 155 5.46 -13.47 -3.26
CA ASP A 155 5.10 -14.57 -4.16
C ASP A 155 4.40 -15.73 -3.43
N SER A 156 4.61 -15.86 -2.11
CA SER A 156 3.88 -16.85 -1.29
C SER A 156 2.49 -16.39 -0.85
N GLY A 157 2.16 -15.11 -1.04
CA GLY A 157 0.91 -14.55 -0.53
C GLY A 157 0.83 -14.49 1.00
N LYS A 158 1.97 -14.36 1.70
CA LYS A 158 2.08 -14.45 3.16
C LYS A 158 1.01 -13.65 3.93
N PHE A 159 0.61 -12.51 3.41
CA PHE A 159 -0.34 -11.61 4.08
C PHE A 159 -1.73 -11.57 3.44
N GLU A 160 -2.09 -12.52 2.56
CA GLU A 160 -3.44 -12.58 1.98
C GLU A 160 -4.53 -12.65 3.05
N ASP A 161 -4.36 -13.50 4.05
CA ASP A 161 -5.32 -13.63 5.15
C ASP A 161 -5.47 -12.32 5.94
N ARG A 162 -4.39 -11.56 6.11
CA ARG A 162 -4.40 -10.26 6.77
C ARG A 162 -5.18 -9.24 5.95
N VAL A 163 -4.91 -9.15 4.65
CA VAL A 163 -5.65 -8.26 3.74
C VAL A 163 -7.14 -8.58 3.75
N GLN A 164 -7.50 -9.86 3.73
CA GLN A 164 -8.90 -10.29 3.83
C GLN A 164 -9.52 -9.98 5.19
N GLN A 165 -8.76 -10.11 6.28
CA GLN A 165 -9.25 -9.78 7.62
C GLN A 165 -9.48 -8.28 7.77
N ASP A 166 -8.56 -7.45 7.30
CA ASP A 166 -8.70 -5.99 7.30
C ASP A 166 -9.97 -5.56 6.53
N PHE A 167 -10.22 -6.16 5.37
CA PHE A 167 -11.43 -5.90 4.60
C PHE A 167 -12.71 -6.27 5.39
N LYS A 168 -12.73 -7.43 6.05
CA LYS A 168 -13.88 -7.85 6.89
C LYS A 168 -14.08 -6.90 8.06
N ASP A 169 -13.00 -6.45 8.69
CA ASP A 169 -13.05 -5.50 9.81
C ASP A 169 -13.59 -4.15 9.34
N GLY A 170 -13.16 -3.66 8.17
CA GLY A 170 -13.71 -2.46 7.55
C GLY A 170 -15.20 -2.57 7.27
N GLN A 171 -15.65 -3.71 6.72
CA GLN A 171 -17.09 -3.97 6.52
C GLN A 171 -17.85 -3.99 7.85
N ALA A 172 -17.31 -4.63 8.88
CA ALA A 172 -17.92 -4.67 10.22
C ALA A 172 -18.00 -3.27 10.86
N ALA A 173 -17.01 -2.42 10.60
CA ALA A 173 -17.02 -1.01 10.99
C ALA A 173 -17.92 -0.13 10.11
N LYS A 174 -18.63 -0.73 9.13
CA LYS A 174 -19.50 -0.04 8.16
C LYS A 174 -18.77 0.96 7.26
N ILE A 175 -17.49 0.72 7.00
CA ILE A 175 -16.74 1.45 6.00
C ILE A 175 -17.31 1.08 4.62
N ASN A 176 -17.79 2.06 3.89
CA ASN A 176 -18.41 1.90 2.57
C ASN A 176 -17.78 2.79 1.49
N GLY A 177 -16.58 3.23 1.71
CA GLY A 177 -15.74 4.03 0.81
C GLY A 177 -14.33 4.14 1.35
N THR A 178 -13.39 4.54 0.52
CA THR A 178 -11.99 4.75 0.90
C THR A 178 -11.56 6.20 0.58
N PRO A 179 -10.74 6.84 1.45
CA PRO A 179 -10.37 6.35 2.77
C PRO A 179 -11.57 6.38 3.74
N GLY A 180 -11.67 5.38 4.63
CA GLY A 180 -12.61 5.35 5.72
C GLY A 180 -11.90 5.32 7.07
N PHE A 181 -12.50 5.88 8.14
CA PHE A 181 -11.87 6.01 9.45
C PHE A 181 -12.78 5.50 10.56
#